data_67feec3384bdefda3930051cf750cb90
#
_entry.id   67feec3384bdefda3930051cf750cb90
#
_cell.length_a   1.000
_cell.length_b   1.000
_cell.length_c   1.000
_cell.angle_alpha   90.00
_cell.angle_beta   90.00
_cell.angle_gamma   90.00
#
_symmetry.space_group_name_H-M   'P 1'
#
loop_
_entity.id
_entity.type
_entity.pdbx_description
1 polymer ?
#
loop_
_entity_poly.entity_id
_entity_poly.type
_entity_poly.pdbx_seq_one_letter_code
_entity_poly.pdbx_strand_id
1 'polypeptide(L)'
;MHGTLCICALIPRIATRTRLVLVIHRYEDRKPTNTGRLATECLLNSEVVVRGHEDRPSPPIAHPPDAQPVFLFPHPDAVPLERFRECGRPVTLIVPDGTWRQASKVRNRVPGLRDVPCVSLPRGARSTYRLRVDAHEEGLATMEAIARAFGVLEGERGEAVQGALEWVFQAMVERTLWARGSLTSGEVTGGVPAGVKRHDPRP
;
A
#
# COMPACT_ATOMS: atom_id res chain seq x y z
N MET A 1 -8.93 -10.36 8.74
CA MET A 1 -8.57 -9.93 10.11
C MET A 1 -9.67 -10.39 11.03
N HIS A 2 -9.35 -10.89 12.20
CA HIS A 2 -10.36 -11.31 13.18
C HIS A 2 -11.17 -10.09 13.60
N GLY A 3 -12.50 -10.20 13.79
CA GLY A 3 -13.35 -9.05 14.14
C GLY A 3 -12.90 -8.29 15.40
N THR A 4 -12.26 -9.01 16.35
CA THR A 4 -11.65 -8.45 17.55
C THR A 4 -10.44 -7.52 17.30
N LEU A 5 -9.84 -7.60 16.11
CA LEU A 5 -8.68 -6.78 15.69
C LEU A 5 -9.07 -5.69 14.69
N CYS A 6 -10.37 -5.44 14.55
CA CYS A 6 -10.88 -4.47 13.60
C CYS A 6 -10.28 -3.08 13.86
N ILE A 7 -9.72 -2.47 12.83
CA ILE A 7 -9.19 -1.11 12.84
C ILE A 7 -10.08 -0.12 12.10
N CYS A 8 -11.29 -0.53 11.69
CA CYS A 8 -12.16 0.30 10.82
C CYS A 8 -12.40 1.70 11.37
N ALA A 9 -12.54 1.85 12.72
CA ALA A 9 -12.71 3.15 13.35
C ALA A 9 -11.45 4.04 13.32
N LEU A 10 -10.30 3.48 13.00
CA LEU A 10 -9.01 4.18 12.93
C LEU A 10 -8.61 4.55 11.50
N ILE A 11 -9.33 4.03 10.49
CA ILE A 11 -9.01 4.27 9.08
C ILE A 11 -9.36 5.72 8.73
N PRO A 12 -8.38 6.57 8.39
CA PRO A 12 -8.64 7.93 7.96
C PRO A 12 -9.28 7.94 6.57
N ARG A 13 -10.02 9.00 6.25
CA ARG A 13 -10.59 9.26 4.93
C ARG A 13 -9.89 10.47 4.32
N ILE A 14 -8.89 10.23 3.47
CA ILE A 14 -7.96 11.24 2.97
C ILE A 14 -8.27 11.57 1.52
N ALA A 15 -8.65 12.82 1.26
CA ALA A 15 -8.73 13.35 -0.10
C ALA A 15 -7.34 13.75 -0.59
N THR A 16 -6.94 13.24 -1.74
CA THR A 16 -5.62 13.47 -2.34
C THR A 16 -5.74 13.93 -3.80
N ARG A 17 -4.75 14.72 -4.26
CA ARG A 17 -4.60 15.07 -5.67
C ARG A 17 -4.15 13.86 -6.49
N THR A 18 -3.22 13.09 -5.94
CA THR A 18 -2.73 11.85 -6.53
C THR A 18 -3.80 10.78 -6.47
N ARG A 19 -4.04 10.10 -7.60
CA ARG A 19 -4.88 8.91 -7.65
C ARG A 19 -4.03 7.66 -7.41
N LEU A 20 -4.49 6.77 -6.55
CA LEU A 20 -3.91 5.43 -6.36
C LEU A 20 -4.63 4.40 -7.21
N VAL A 21 -3.90 3.62 -8.01
CA VAL A 21 -4.40 2.39 -8.63
C VAL A 21 -3.61 1.22 -8.10
N LEU A 22 -4.23 0.42 -7.24
CA LEU A 22 -3.64 -0.80 -6.69
C LEU A 22 -3.90 -1.97 -7.64
N VAL A 23 -2.84 -2.52 -8.24
CA VAL A 23 -2.94 -3.70 -9.12
C VAL A 23 -2.57 -4.95 -8.33
N ILE A 24 -3.59 -5.62 -7.81
CA ILE A 24 -3.41 -6.74 -6.88
C ILE A 24 -3.61 -8.09 -7.56
N HIS A 25 -2.81 -9.09 -7.15
CA HIS A 25 -3.01 -10.46 -7.60
C HIS A 25 -4.17 -11.12 -6.84
N ARG A 26 -5.05 -11.88 -7.52
CA ARG A 26 -6.25 -12.50 -6.91
C ARG A 26 -5.99 -13.28 -5.62
N TYR A 27 -4.83 -13.90 -5.48
CA TYR A 27 -4.46 -14.63 -4.27
C TYR A 27 -4.09 -13.69 -3.10
N GLU A 28 -3.53 -12.53 -3.40
CA GLU A 28 -3.23 -11.51 -2.38
C GLU A 28 -4.49 -10.75 -1.96
N ASP A 29 -5.40 -10.52 -2.90
CA ASP A 29 -6.67 -9.83 -2.67
C ASP A 29 -7.55 -10.50 -1.60
N ARG A 30 -7.43 -11.81 -1.45
CA ARG A 30 -8.18 -12.60 -0.45
C ARG A 30 -7.54 -12.59 0.94
N LYS A 31 -6.34 -12.06 1.10
CA LYS A 31 -5.65 -12.07 2.39
C LYS A 31 -6.14 -10.93 3.29
N PRO A 32 -6.69 -11.25 4.48
CA PRO A 32 -7.19 -10.22 5.40
C PRO A 32 -6.12 -9.24 5.89
N THR A 33 -4.85 -9.62 5.79
CA THR A 33 -3.68 -8.83 6.19
C THR A 33 -3.02 -8.12 5.01
N ASN A 34 -3.73 -7.99 3.87
CA ASN A 34 -3.18 -7.30 2.73
C ASN A 34 -3.01 -5.81 3.01
N THR A 35 -1.77 -5.33 2.91
CA THR A 35 -1.41 -3.97 3.28
C THR A 35 -1.74 -2.95 2.19
N GLY A 36 -1.76 -3.35 0.92
CA GLY A 36 -2.17 -2.49 -0.19
C GLY A 36 -3.65 -2.13 -0.13
N ARG A 37 -4.51 -3.08 0.25
CA ARG A 37 -5.94 -2.83 0.47
C ARG A 37 -6.18 -1.79 1.56
N LEU A 38 -5.40 -1.81 2.63
CA LEU A 38 -5.53 -0.81 3.70
C LEU A 38 -5.29 0.60 3.16
N ALA A 39 -4.32 0.79 2.26
CA ALA A 39 -4.09 2.10 1.64
C ALA A 39 -5.32 2.57 0.83
N THR A 40 -5.98 1.67 0.09
CA THR A 40 -7.17 2.04 -0.69
C THR A 40 -8.39 2.34 0.19
N GLU A 41 -8.47 1.80 1.40
CA GLU A 41 -9.50 2.19 2.38
C GLU A 41 -9.26 3.59 2.95
N CYS A 42 -8.01 4.03 3.03
CA CYS A 42 -7.64 5.35 3.54
C CYS A 42 -7.82 6.46 2.49
N LEU A 43 -7.52 6.17 1.23
CA LEU A 43 -7.44 7.15 0.15
C LEU A 43 -8.74 7.21 -0.64
N LEU A 44 -9.43 8.36 -0.62
CA LEU A 44 -10.71 8.54 -1.34
C LEU A 44 -10.53 8.47 -2.86
N ASN A 45 -9.39 8.92 -3.37
CA ASN A 45 -9.04 8.88 -4.80
C ASN A 45 -8.25 7.60 -5.10
N SER A 46 -8.89 6.45 -4.95
CA SER A 46 -8.23 5.16 -5.17
C SER A 46 -9.10 4.14 -5.89
N GLU A 47 -8.45 3.20 -6.55
CA GLU A 47 -9.07 2.08 -7.26
C GLU A 47 -8.26 0.80 -7.05
N VAL A 48 -8.95 -0.33 -7.03
CA VAL A 48 -8.33 -1.65 -7.00
C VAL A 48 -8.62 -2.42 -8.27
N VAL A 49 -7.57 -2.84 -8.94
CA VAL A 49 -7.63 -3.70 -10.13
C VAL A 49 -7.13 -5.10 -9.77
N VAL A 50 -8.04 -6.06 -9.71
CA VAL A 50 -7.70 -7.45 -9.42
C VAL A 50 -7.31 -8.17 -10.71
N ARG A 51 -6.13 -8.81 -10.72
CA ARG A 51 -5.61 -9.56 -11.85
C ARG A 51 -5.28 -11.02 -11.55
N GLY A 52 -4.94 -11.78 -12.57
CA GLY A 52 -4.49 -13.17 -12.45
C GLY A 52 -5.63 -14.18 -12.37
N HIS A 53 -6.81 -13.82 -12.86
CA HIS A 53 -7.86 -14.78 -13.15
C HIS A 53 -7.47 -15.61 -14.37
N GLU A 54 -7.82 -16.90 -14.38
CA GLU A 54 -7.48 -17.83 -15.46
C GLU A 54 -8.44 -17.70 -16.65
N ASP A 55 -9.67 -17.35 -16.33
CA ASP A 55 -10.81 -17.27 -17.24
C ASP A 55 -10.98 -15.91 -17.92
N ARG A 56 -10.25 -14.88 -17.48
CA ARG A 56 -10.38 -13.52 -18.03
C ARG A 56 -9.06 -12.76 -17.99
N PRO A 57 -8.77 -11.95 -19.01
CA PRO A 57 -7.62 -11.06 -19.03
C PRO A 57 -7.77 -9.97 -17.98
N SER A 58 -6.64 -9.39 -17.55
CA SER A 58 -6.66 -8.19 -16.71
C SER A 58 -7.31 -7.03 -17.45
N PRO A 59 -8.20 -6.25 -16.82
CA PRO A 59 -8.73 -5.05 -17.45
C PRO A 59 -7.60 -4.03 -17.70
N PRO A 60 -7.73 -3.17 -18.73
CA PRO A 60 -6.80 -2.07 -18.92
C PRO A 60 -6.88 -1.09 -17.76
N ILE A 61 -5.75 -0.48 -17.41
CA ILE A 61 -5.73 0.61 -16.43
C ILE A 61 -6.14 1.90 -17.13
N ALA A 62 -7.28 2.43 -16.75
CA ALA A 62 -7.74 3.74 -17.19
C ALA A 62 -7.16 4.84 -16.28
N HIS A 63 -6.70 5.92 -16.87
CA HIS A 63 -6.33 7.15 -16.15
C HIS A 63 -6.88 8.37 -16.91
N PRO A 64 -7.16 9.48 -16.22
CA PRO A 64 -7.60 10.71 -16.88
C PRO A 64 -6.58 11.16 -17.93
N PRO A 65 -7.02 11.69 -19.09
CA PRO A 65 -6.11 12.12 -20.17
C PRO A 65 -5.12 13.20 -19.76
N ASP A 66 -5.49 14.02 -18.80
CA ASP A 66 -4.67 15.09 -18.22
C ASP A 66 -3.78 14.61 -17.06
N ALA A 67 -3.96 13.38 -16.60
CA ALA A 67 -3.12 12.82 -15.55
C ALA A 67 -1.81 12.24 -16.09
N GLN A 68 -0.78 12.26 -15.25
CA GLN A 68 0.50 11.60 -15.47
C GLN A 68 0.50 10.23 -14.81
N PRO A 69 0.38 9.11 -15.54
CA PRO A 69 0.54 7.78 -14.95
C PRO A 69 2.01 7.49 -14.65
N VAL A 70 2.27 6.86 -13.50
CA VAL A 70 3.58 6.36 -13.09
C VAL A 70 3.43 4.99 -12.43
N PHE A 71 4.37 4.08 -12.67
CA PHE A 71 4.35 2.72 -12.15
C PHE A 71 5.43 2.55 -11.07
N LEU A 72 5.01 2.36 -9.83
CA LEU A 72 5.91 2.24 -8.69
C LEU A 72 6.48 0.82 -8.61
N PHE A 73 7.69 0.65 -9.09
CA PHE A 73 8.42 -0.62 -8.99
C PHE A 73 9.93 -0.40 -9.15
N PRO A 74 10.79 -1.00 -8.31
CA PRO A 74 12.24 -0.93 -8.49
C PRO A 74 12.64 -1.68 -9.77
N HIS A 75 13.04 -0.93 -10.78
CA HIS A 75 13.46 -1.43 -12.09
C HIS A 75 14.76 -0.70 -12.50
N PRO A 76 15.67 -1.32 -13.26
CA PRO A 76 16.88 -0.64 -13.73
C PRO A 76 16.61 0.70 -14.45
N ASP A 77 15.48 0.80 -15.18
CA ASP A 77 15.07 2.02 -15.90
C ASP A 77 14.19 2.94 -15.04
N ALA A 78 14.01 2.66 -13.76
CA ALA A 78 13.17 3.49 -12.90
C ALA A 78 13.80 4.87 -12.69
N VAL A 79 12.99 5.90 -12.87
CA VAL A 79 13.38 7.28 -12.58
C VAL A 79 12.92 7.69 -11.18
N PRO A 80 13.61 8.64 -10.52
CA PRO A 80 13.19 9.12 -9.21
C PRO A 80 11.76 9.66 -9.23
N LEU A 81 10.93 9.25 -8.26
CA LEU A 81 9.53 9.68 -8.14
C LEU A 81 9.40 11.20 -7.97
N GLU A 82 10.39 11.83 -7.37
CA GLU A 82 10.46 13.28 -7.14
C GLU A 82 10.32 14.10 -8.42
N ARG A 83 10.69 13.55 -9.58
CA ARG A 83 10.50 14.21 -10.88
C ARG A 83 9.04 14.52 -11.21
N PHE A 84 8.11 13.80 -10.57
CA PHE A 84 6.67 13.94 -10.83
C PHE A 84 5.95 14.81 -9.79
N ARG A 85 6.66 15.26 -8.75
CA ARG A 85 6.10 16.14 -7.70
C ARG A 85 5.52 17.42 -8.26
N GLU A 86 6.22 18.03 -9.21
CA GLU A 86 5.91 19.34 -9.80
C GLU A 86 5.64 19.25 -11.31
N CYS A 87 5.15 18.13 -11.79
CA CYS A 87 4.89 17.93 -13.22
C CYS A 87 3.71 18.74 -13.78
N GLY A 88 3.06 19.58 -12.96
CA GLY A 88 1.93 20.43 -13.34
C GLY A 88 0.62 19.68 -13.61
N ARG A 89 0.62 18.34 -13.57
CA ARG A 89 -0.55 17.48 -13.81
C ARG A 89 -0.84 16.60 -12.60
N PRO A 90 -2.10 16.19 -12.37
CA PRO A 90 -2.41 15.15 -11.39
C PRO A 90 -1.64 13.86 -11.71
N VAL A 91 -1.15 13.17 -10.69
CA VAL A 91 -0.44 11.89 -10.87
C VAL A 91 -1.40 10.74 -10.63
N THR A 92 -1.36 9.71 -11.51
CA THR A 92 -1.94 8.41 -11.25
C THR A 92 -0.81 7.45 -10.87
N LEU A 93 -0.69 7.17 -9.58
CA LEU A 93 0.29 6.24 -9.02
C LEU A 93 -0.24 4.81 -9.13
N ILE A 94 0.38 3.99 -9.95
CA ILE A 94 0.03 2.59 -10.15
C ILE A 94 0.99 1.73 -9.35
N VAL A 95 0.45 0.96 -8.40
CA VAL A 95 1.24 0.16 -7.46
C VAL A 95 0.90 -1.32 -7.65
N PRO A 96 1.85 -2.17 -8.03
CA PRO A 96 1.66 -3.61 -8.07
C PRO A 96 1.70 -4.18 -6.66
N ASP A 97 0.77 -5.07 -6.33
CA ASP A 97 0.73 -5.77 -5.06
C ASP A 97 0.74 -7.29 -5.25
N GLY A 98 1.60 -7.95 -4.50
CA GLY A 98 1.86 -9.37 -4.58
C GLY A 98 3.30 -9.73 -4.23
N THR A 99 3.69 -10.99 -4.46
CA THR A 99 5.10 -11.37 -4.36
C THR A 99 5.95 -10.61 -5.40
N TRP A 100 7.24 -10.45 -5.16
CA TRP A 100 8.18 -9.83 -6.12
C TRP A 100 8.05 -10.41 -7.54
N ARG A 101 7.92 -11.74 -7.64
CA ARG A 101 7.69 -12.44 -8.92
C ARG A 101 6.36 -12.07 -9.58
N GLN A 102 5.34 -11.79 -8.80
CA GLN A 102 4.04 -11.36 -9.31
C GLN A 102 4.06 -9.87 -9.72
N ALA A 103 4.64 -9.03 -8.88
CA ALA A 103 4.74 -7.59 -9.11
C ALA A 103 5.57 -7.24 -10.35
N SER A 104 6.74 -7.88 -10.55
CA SER A 104 7.61 -7.66 -11.71
C SER A 104 6.93 -7.95 -13.06
N LYS A 105 5.91 -8.80 -13.09
CA LYS A 105 5.18 -9.16 -14.31
C LYS A 105 4.01 -8.24 -14.64
N VAL A 106 3.63 -7.33 -13.72
CA VAL A 106 2.43 -6.49 -13.88
C VAL A 106 2.53 -5.61 -15.11
N ARG A 107 3.64 -4.87 -15.24
CA ARG A 107 3.87 -3.92 -16.34
C ARG A 107 3.71 -4.56 -17.73
N ASN A 108 4.16 -5.80 -17.90
CA ASN A 108 4.11 -6.51 -19.17
C ASN A 108 2.80 -7.27 -19.41
N ARG A 109 1.98 -7.50 -18.37
CA ARG A 109 0.79 -8.34 -18.44
C ARG A 109 -0.52 -7.58 -18.34
N VAL A 110 -0.48 -6.36 -17.82
CA VAL A 110 -1.67 -5.51 -17.69
C VAL A 110 -1.68 -4.53 -18.86
N PRO A 111 -2.74 -4.52 -19.67
CA PRO A 111 -2.85 -3.60 -20.81
C PRO A 111 -2.73 -2.14 -20.37
N GLY A 112 -2.03 -1.34 -21.18
CA GLY A 112 -1.83 0.09 -20.91
C GLY A 112 -0.66 0.44 -20.01
N LEU A 113 0.07 -0.55 -19.43
CA LEU A 113 1.18 -0.27 -18.51
C LEU A 113 2.57 -0.32 -19.14
N ARG A 114 2.71 -0.86 -20.34
CA ARG A 114 4.03 -1.09 -20.95
C ARG A 114 4.85 0.18 -21.12
N ASP A 115 4.19 1.26 -21.52
CA ASP A 115 4.83 2.55 -21.81
C ASP A 115 4.75 3.53 -20.63
N VAL A 116 4.16 3.11 -19.50
CA VAL A 116 4.13 3.91 -18.28
C VAL A 116 5.52 3.92 -17.65
N PRO A 117 6.08 5.11 -17.32
CA PRO A 117 7.38 5.22 -16.69
C PRO A 117 7.41 4.51 -15.34
N CYS A 118 8.43 3.67 -15.14
CA CYS A 118 8.75 3.11 -13.82
C CYS A 118 9.36 4.20 -12.94
N VAL A 119 8.94 4.21 -11.68
CA VAL A 119 9.46 5.14 -10.68
C VAL A 119 9.98 4.41 -9.46
N SER A 120 11.04 4.96 -8.87
CA SER A 120 11.61 4.50 -7.61
C SER A 120 11.35 5.51 -6.50
N LEU A 121 11.22 4.99 -5.28
CA LEU A 121 11.12 5.81 -4.08
C LEU A 121 12.48 6.41 -3.71
N PRO A 122 12.51 7.57 -3.05
CA PRO A 122 13.72 8.06 -2.40
C PRO A 122 14.19 7.07 -1.33
N ARG A 123 15.49 7.08 -1.07
CA ARG A 123 16.05 6.33 0.07
C ARG A 123 15.40 6.81 1.36
N GLY A 124 15.08 5.88 2.25
CA GLY A 124 14.40 6.19 3.50
C GLY A 124 14.56 5.11 4.55
N ALA A 125 13.84 5.22 5.67
CA ALA A 125 13.90 4.27 6.77
C ALA A 125 13.59 2.84 6.30
N ARG A 126 14.15 1.84 6.99
CA ARG A 126 13.80 0.42 6.76
C ARG A 126 12.33 0.16 7.10
N SER A 127 11.79 -0.93 6.56
CA SER A 127 10.43 -1.36 6.85
C SER A 127 10.22 -1.60 8.35
N THR A 128 9.07 -1.17 8.87
CA THR A 128 8.61 -1.46 10.23
C THR A 128 7.64 -2.64 10.27
N TYR A 129 7.42 -3.33 9.15
CA TYR A 129 6.46 -4.43 9.03
C TYR A 129 6.97 -5.72 9.67
N ARG A 130 6.81 -5.83 10.97
CA ARG A 130 7.27 -6.96 11.81
C ARG A 130 6.45 -8.26 11.67
N LEU A 131 5.40 -8.29 10.85
CA LEU A 131 4.55 -9.47 10.66
C LEU A 131 5.07 -10.44 9.59
N ARG A 132 6.04 -10.04 8.79
CA ARG A 132 6.75 -10.88 7.82
C ARG A 132 8.22 -11.00 8.21
N VAL A 133 8.74 -12.22 8.04
CA VAL A 133 10.19 -12.43 7.96
C VAL A 133 10.54 -12.23 6.49
N ASP A 134 11.02 -11.04 6.14
CA ASP A 134 11.31 -10.73 4.74
C ASP A 134 12.71 -11.21 4.36
N ALA A 135 12.80 -11.79 3.17
CA ALA A 135 14.07 -12.25 2.60
C ALA A 135 14.91 -11.10 2.00
N HIS A 136 14.35 -9.88 1.93
CA HIS A 136 15.01 -8.69 1.37
C HIS A 136 15.11 -7.59 2.41
N GLU A 137 16.33 -7.24 2.81
CA GLU A 137 16.61 -6.20 3.82
C GLU A 137 16.06 -4.80 3.45
N GLU A 138 15.82 -4.53 2.17
CA GLU A 138 15.28 -3.26 1.66
C GLU A 138 13.79 -3.34 1.25
N GLY A 139 13.14 -4.47 1.50
CA GLY A 139 11.74 -4.68 1.14
C GLY A 139 10.79 -3.83 1.99
N LEU A 140 9.91 -3.04 1.35
CA LEU A 140 8.81 -2.34 2.00
C LEU A 140 7.52 -3.14 1.89
N ALA A 141 6.65 -3.03 2.89
CA ALA A 141 5.26 -3.41 2.71
C ALA A 141 4.60 -2.47 1.68
N THR A 142 3.60 -2.97 0.95
CA THR A 142 2.91 -2.17 -0.07
C THR A 142 2.34 -0.87 0.51
N MET A 143 1.82 -0.91 1.74
CA MET A 143 1.34 0.29 2.45
C MET A 143 2.45 1.31 2.70
N GLU A 144 3.64 0.87 3.14
CA GLU A 144 4.79 1.75 3.38
C GLU A 144 5.28 2.39 2.09
N ALA A 145 5.32 1.62 1.00
CA ALA A 145 5.69 2.13 -0.30
C ALA A 145 4.69 3.19 -0.80
N ILE A 146 3.39 2.95 -0.64
CA ILE A 146 2.33 3.92 -0.98
C ILE A 146 2.46 5.17 -0.11
N ALA A 147 2.60 5.03 1.20
CA ALA A 147 2.73 6.15 2.13
C ALA A 147 3.89 7.08 1.74
N ARG A 148 5.08 6.52 1.48
CA ARG A 148 6.23 7.31 1.00
C ARG A 148 6.00 7.97 -0.33
N ALA A 149 5.36 7.28 -1.26
CA ALA A 149 5.05 7.87 -2.57
C ALA A 149 4.12 9.06 -2.43
N PHE A 150 3.10 8.98 -1.58
CA PHE A 150 2.20 10.10 -1.31
C PHE A 150 2.90 11.23 -0.56
N GLY A 151 3.85 10.91 0.34
CA GLY A 151 4.72 11.90 0.97
C GLY A 151 5.46 12.77 -0.03
N VAL A 152 5.90 12.17 -1.14
CA VAL A 152 6.57 12.91 -2.23
C VAL A 152 5.57 13.67 -3.10
N LEU A 153 4.46 13.03 -3.51
CA LEU A 153 3.58 13.53 -4.56
C LEU A 153 2.56 14.60 -4.10
N GLU A 154 2.18 14.60 -2.82
CA GLU A 154 1.18 15.53 -2.28
C GLU A 154 1.72 16.91 -1.88
N GLY A 155 2.98 17.21 -2.21
CA GLY A 155 3.59 18.51 -1.97
C GLY A 155 3.59 18.92 -0.49
N GLU A 156 3.07 20.09 -0.16
CA GLU A 156 3.01 20.59 1.23
C GLU A 156 2.19 19.69 2.17
N ARG A 157 1.23 18.95 1.63
CA ARG A 157 0.42 18.00 2.42
C ARG A 157 1.06 16.62 2.54
N GLY A 158 2.18 16.39 1.83
CA GLY A 158 2.79 15.06 1.71
C GLY A 158 3.13 14.44 3.06
N GLU A 159 3.78 15.18 3.95
CA GLU A 159 4.15 14.70 5.27
C GLU A 159 2.93 14.28 6.11
N ALA A 160 1.87 15.09 6.09
CA ALA A 160 0.64 14.78 6.82
C ALA A 160 -0.09 13.55 6.25
N VAL A 161 -0.13 13.40 4.92
CA VAL A 161 -0.73 12.23 4.25
C VAL A 161 0.08 10.98 4.56
N GLN A 162 1.40 11.03 4.43
CA GLN A 162 2.30 9.92 4.75
C GLN A 162 2.14 9.50 6.21
N GLY A 163 2.22 10.44 7.14
CA GLY A 163 2.09 10.16 8.57
C GLY A 163 0.74 9.52 8.94
N ALA A 164 -0.37 9.96 8.34
CA ALA A 164 -1.68 9.34 8.56
C ALA A 164 -1.76 7.90 8.05
N LEU A 165 -1.17 7.61 6.90
CA LEU A 165 -1.09 6.25 6.35
C LEU A 165 -0.20 5.33 7.19
N GLU A 166 0.97 5.82 7.61
CA GLU A 166 1.90 5.08 8.46
C GLU A 166 1.32 4.80 9.84
N TRP A 167 0.59 5.75 10.41
CA TRP A 167 -0.06 5.61 11.72
C TRP A 167 -1.09 4.48 11.73
N VAL A 168 -2.00 4.43 10.75
CA VAL A 168 -3.01 3.36 10.68
C VAL A 168 -2.38 2.00 10.35
N PHE A 169 -1.32 1.99 9.55
CA PHE A 169 -0.54 0.79 9.28
C PHE A 169 0.12 0.25 10.55
N GLN A 170 0.75 1.11 11.32
CA GLN A 170 1.34 0.76 12.60
C GLN A 170 0.28 0.19 13.56
N ALA A 171 -0.89 0.83 13.67
CA ALA A 171 -2.00 0.33 14.48
C ALA A 171 -2.43 -1.09 14.07
N MET A 172 -2.51 -1.39 12.77
CA MET A 172 -2.82 -2.73 12.26
C MET A 172 -1.75 -3.76 12.66
N VAL A 173 -0.49 -3.41 12.48
CA VAL A 173 0.65 -4.29 12.80
C VAL A 173 0.69 -4.58 14.30
N GLU A 174 0.59 -3.56 15.12
CA GLU A 174 0.70 -3.67 16.58
C GLU A 174 -0.48 -4.38 17.21
N ARG A 175 -1.71 -4.17 16.72
CA ARG A 175 -2.87 -4.98 17.15
C ARG A 175 -2.68 -6.46 16.84
N THR A 176 -2.10 -6.78 15.69
CA THR A 176 -1.80 -8.17 15.32
C THR A 176 -0.71 -8.76 16.24
N LEU A 177 0.34 -8.00 16.55
CA LEU A 177 1.39 -8.41 17.48
C LEU A 177 0.86 -8.57 18.92
N TRP A 178 -0.01 -7.66 19.35
CA TRP A 178 -0.70 -7.77 20.62
C TRP A 178 -1.54 -9.06 20.69
N ALA A 179 -2.30 -9.37 19.67
CA ALA A 179 -3.10 -10.60 19.62
C ALA A 179 -2.24 -11.87 19.68
N ARG A 180 -1.02 -11.81 19.12
CA ARG A 180 -0.02 -12.89 19.22
C ARG A 180 0.74 -12.93 20.54
N GLY A 181 0.45 -12.01 21.46
CA GLY A 181 1.13 -11.93 22.76
C GLY A 181 2.50 -11.26 22.74
N SER A 182 2.89 -10.65 21.60
CA SER A 182 4.19 -10.01 21.45
C SER A 182 4.23 -8.55 21.94
N LEU A 183 3.07 -7.94 22.21
CA LEU A 183 2.93 -6.59 22.77
C LEU A 183 1.91 -6.56 23.91
N THR A 184 2.04 -5.60 24.81
CA THR A 184 1.03 -5.22 25.80
C THR A 184 -0.02 -4.31 25.18
N SER A 185 -1.18 -4.14 25.83
CA SER A 185 -2.22 -3.23 25.33
C SER A 185 -1.81 -1.76 25.32
N GLY A 186 -0.90 -1.37 26.20
CA GLY A 186 -0.37 0.01 26.30
C GLY A 186 0.62 0.36 25.17
N GLU A 187 1.19 -0.65 24.49
CA GLU A 187 2.14 -0.46 23.39
C GLU A 187 1.44 -0.39 22.01
N VAL A 188 0.11 -0.47 21.98
CA VAL A 188 -0.64 -0.52 20.72
C VAL A 188 -1.09 0.87 20.31
N THR A 189 -0.61 1.35 19.18
CA THR A 189 -1.04 2.59 18.53
C THR A 189 -2.57 2.61 18.33
N GLY A 190 -3.25 3.66 18.76
CA GLY A 190 -4.70 3.76 18.72
C GLY A 190 -5.44 2.80 19.64
N GLY A 191 -4.72 2.15 20.56
CA GLY A 191 -5.26 1.26 21.59
C GLY A 191 -5.87 -0.04 21.07
N VAL A 192 -6.41 -0.81 21.98
CA VAL A 192 -7.15 -2.06 21.73
C VAL A 192 -8.62 -1.82 22.03
N PRO A 193 -9.59 -2.35 21.24
CA PRO A 193 -11.00 -2.19 21.54
C PRO A 193 -11.36 -2.70 22.94
N ALA A 194 -12.24 -1.99 23.64
CA ALA A 194 -12.67 -2.37 25.00
C ALA A 194 -13.33 -3.77 25.00
N GLY A 195 -13.04 -4.57 26.02
CA GLY A 195 -13.63 -5.90 26.18
C GLY A 195 -13.08 -7.00 25.27
N VAL A 196 -12.12 -6.68 24.41
CA VAL A 196 -11.50 -7.67 23.51
C VAL A 196 -10.46 -8.50 24.28
N LYS A 197 -10.60 -9.84 24.22
CA LYS A 197 -9.59 -10.75 24.73
C LYS A 197 -8.55 -11.07 23.65
N ARG A 198 -7.31 -11.27 24.05
CA ARG A 198 -6.27 -11.79 23.16
C ARG A 198 -6.76 -13.10 22.51
N HIS A 199 -6.61 -13.19 21.20
CA HIS A 199 -6.77 -14.47 20.54
C HIS A 199 -5.53 -15.30 20.86
N ASP A 200 -5.69 -16.42 21.56
CA ASP A 200 -4.61 -17.40 21.74
C ASP A 200 -4.55 -18.23 20.45
N PRO A 201 -3.49 -18.10 19.63
CA PRO A 201 -3.35 -18.88 18.40
C PRO A 201 -2.98 -20.34 18.64
N ARG A 202 -2.78 -20.74 19.89
CA ARG A 202 -2.48 -22.13 20.23
C ARG A 202 -3.75 -22.96 20.23
N PRO A 203 -3.75 -24.11 19.57
CA PRO A 203 -4.86 -25.05 19.60
C PRO A 203 -5.10 -25.61 21.00
#